data_4938bd27d2877ad889c941895a2292dd
#
_entry.id   4938bd27d2877ad889c941895a2292dd
#
_cell.length_a   1.000
_cell.length_b   1.000
_cell.length_c   1.000
_cell.angle_alpha   90.00
_cell.angle_beta   90.00
_cell.angle_gamma   90.00
#
_symmetry.space_group_name_H-M   'P 1'
#
loop_
_entity.id
_entity.type
_entity.pdbx_description
1 polymer ?
#
loop_
_entity_poly.entity_id
_entity_poly.type
_entity_poly.pdbx_seq_one_letter_code
_entity_poly.pdbx_strand_id
1 'polypeptide(L)'
;SDLNNLLVNALLATGQLLPDNEYDFDFDHQFIETEKFDAKMTYKKFTGYSPGIATVGDVIVGIENRDGNTNVRFHQEDTLKRIFERLENARIHINRARMDCGSCSEAMVEMVEKHSRHFYIRANRCVSLYDDIFALRGWKTEYINGHEFEICSIIAEKWVGKAYRLVIQRQRSINKELDLWEGEYTYRCILTNDYKSSARDIV
;
A
#
# COMPACT_ATOMS: atom_id res chain seq x y z
N SER A 1 3.84 18.27 10.38
CA SER A 1 4.91 18.94 11.13
C SER A 1 5.64 19.95 10.24
N ASP A 2 6.30 20.92 10.84
CA ASP A 2 7.00 22.01 10.14
C ASP A 2 8.13 21.45 9.25
N LEU A 3 8.79 20.39 9.69
CA LEU A 3 9.84 19.72 8.91
C LEU A 3 9.31 19.17 7.58
N ASN A 4 8.16 18.53 7.58
CA ASN A 4 7.56 18.02 6.33
C ASN A 4 7.08 19.16 5.42
N ASN A 5 6.64 20.30 5.97
CA ASN A 5 6.33 21.49 5.19
C ASN A 5 7.59 22.07 4.53
N LEU A 6 8.67 22.18 5.30
CA LEU A 6 9.96 22.63 4.80
C LEU A 6 10.48 21.71 3.68
N LEU A 7 10.34 20.39 3.85
CA LEU A 7 10.75 19.40 2.84
C LEU A 7 10.02 19.62 1.52
N VAL A 8 8.69 19.68 1.52
CA VAL A 8 7.90 19.89 0.30
C VAL A 8 8.24 21.23 -0.34
N ASN A 9 8.38 22.31 0.45
CA ASN A 9 8.75 23.62 -0.07
C ASN A 9 10.14 23.62 -0.72
N ALA A 10 11.11 22.90 -0.16
CA ALA A 10 12.43 22.76 -0.75
C ALA A 10 12.38 21.97 -2.07
N LEU A 11 11.57 20.91 -2.16
CA LEU A 11 11.40 20.13 -3.39
C LEU A 11 10.76 20.98 -4.50
N LEU A 12 9.79 21.83 -4.16
CA LEU A 12 9.20 22.80 -5.11
C LEU A 12 10.23 23.85 -5.56
N ALA A 13 10.97 24.43 -4.61
CA ALA A 13 11.96 25.47 -4.91
C ALA A 13 13.13 24.97 -5.77
N THR A 14 13.48 23.68 -5.63
CA THR A 14 14.54 23.04 -6.44
C THR A 14 14.04 22.42 -7.74
N GLY A 15 12.73 22.49 -8.03
CA GLY A 15 12.15 21.91 -9.23
C GLY A 15 12.08 20.40 -9.26
N GLN A 16 12.29 19.72 -8.11
CA GLN A 16 12.13 18.27 -8.00
C GLN A 16 10.66 17.84 -7.95
N LEU A 17 9.78 18.74 -7.48
CA LEU A 17 8.34 18.66 -7.63
C LEU A 17 7.86 19.87 -8.40
N LEU A 18 6.98 19.65 -9.37
CA LEU A 18 6.39 20.71 -10.21
C LEU A 18 4.90 20.77 -9.94
N PRO A 19 4.35 21.94 -9.57
CA PRO A 19 2.91 22.12 -9.42
C PRO A 19 2.16 21.75 -10.72
N ASP A 20 0.91 21.34 -10.56
CA ASP A 20 0.00 20.93 -11.62
C ASP A 20 0.41 19.66 -12.39
N ASN A 21 1.46 18.96 -11.94
CA ASN A 21 1.85 17.66 -12.49
C ASN A 21 1.19 16.50 -11.72
N GLU A 22 1.03 15.39 -12.43
CA GLU A 22 0.55 14.12 -11.87
C GLU A 22 1.74 13.22 -11.49
N TYR A 23 1.64 12.59 -10.33
CA TYR A 23 2.67 11.70 -9.78
C TYR A 23 2.07 10.43 -9.21
N ASP A 24 2.91 9.43 -9.03
CA ASP A 24 2.61 8.26 -8.23
C ASP A 24 3.02 8.52 -6.77
N PHE A 25 2.23 8.03 -5.85
CA PHE A 25 2.42 8.14 -4.42
C PHE A 25 2.62 6.75 -3.81
N ASP A 26 3.62 6.60 -2.98
CA ASP A 26 3.85 5.40 -2.19
C ASP A 26 3.93 5.74 -0.71
N PHE A 27 3.35 4.87 0.13
CA PHE A 27 3.49 4.98 1.57
C PHE A 27 3.81 3.62 2.18
N ASP A 28 4.90 3.56 2.93
CA ASP A 28 5.33 2.35 3.61
C ASP A 28 6.02 2.66 4.94
N HIS A 29 6.12 1.66 5.82
CA HIS A 29 6.84 1.74 7.08
C HIS A 29 8.19 1.05 6.94
N GLN A 30 9.24 1.77 7.30
CA GLN A 30 10.60 1.26 7.31
C GLN A 30 11.07 1.02 8.74
N PHE A 31 11.64 -0.16 9.01
CA PHE A 31 12.25 -0.40 10.31
C PHE A 31 13.70 0.09 10.32
N ILE A 32 14.02 0.90 11.34
CA ILE A 32 15.37 1.40 11.58
C ILE A 32 15.87 0.80 12.90
N GLU A 33 16.79 -0.14 12.81
CA GLU A 33 17.44 -0.73 13.97
C GLU A 33 18.35 0.28 14.65
N THR A 34 18.29 0.37 15.98
CA THR A 34 19.11 1.27 16.77
C THR A 34 19.20 0.85 18.23
N GLU A 35 20.31 1.17 18.88
CA GLU A 35 20.52 0.95 20.32
C GLU A 35 20.16 2.16 21.20
N LYS A 36 19.46 3.16 20.65
CA LYS A 36 19.05 4.34 21.44
C LYS A 36 18.14 3.92 22.59
N PHE A 37 18.29 4.62 23.73
CA PHE A 37 17.60 4.27 24.99
C PHE A 37 16.08 4.33 24.91
N ASP A 38 15.53 5.15 24.02
CA ASP A 38 14.09 5.36 23.82
C ASP A 38 13.51 4.44 22.74
N ALA A 39 14.34 3.71 21.98
CA ALA A 39 13.90 2.78 20.95
C ALA A 39 13.14 1.59 21.57
N LYS A 40 12.14 1.09 20.86
CA LYS A 40 11.28 -0.03 21.32
C LYS A 40 11.52 -1.30 20.51
N MET A 41 11.27 -2.44 21.17
CA MET A 41 11.37 -3.75 20.52
C MET A 41 10.34 -3.86 19.37
N THR A 42 10.80 -4.11 18.15
CA THR A 42 9.95 -4.33 16.99
C THR A 42 9.37 -5.76 16.97
N TYR A 43 8.35 -6.01 16.17
CA TYR A 43 7.85 -7.38 15.97
C TYR A 43 8.88 -8.30 15.28
N LYS A 44 9.88 -7.72 14.61
CA LYS A 44 11.01 -8.45 14.01
C LYS A 44 12.11 -8.81 15.01
N LYS A 45 11.88 -8.57 16.32
CA LYS A 45 12.76 -8.92 17.43
C LYS A 45 14.11 -8.18 17.48
N PHE A 46 14.14 -6.93 17.02
CA PHE A 46 15.23 -6.00 17.28
C PHE A 46 14.68 -4.66 17.82
N THR A 47 15.52 -3.90 18.50
CA THR A 47 15.17 -2.58 19.04
C THR A 47 15.30 -1.52 17.96
N GLY A 48 14.29 -0.66 17.78
CA GLY A 48 14.32 0.34 16.73
C GLY A 48 13.09 1.24 16.67
N TYR A 49 13.00 1.97 15.55
CA TYR A 49 11.88 2.79 15.16
C TYR A 49 11.19 2.22 13.93
N SER A 50 9.95 2.64 13.69
CA SER A 50 9.16 2.26 12.50
C SER A 50 8.55 3.51 11.84
N PRO A 51 9.38 4.42 11.29
CA PRO A 51 8.83 5.58 10.59
C PRO A 51 7.98 5.19 9.39
N GLY A 52 6.86 5.92 9.23
CA GLY A 52 6.10 5.93 7.99
C GLY A 52 6.73 6.93 7.02
N ILE A 53 6.99 6.48 5.81
CA ILE A 53 7.64 7.28 4.75
C ILE A 53 6.68 7.39 3.57
N ALA A 54 6.40 8.63 3.16
CA ALA A 54 5.64 8.94 1.96
C ALA A 54 6.58 9.44 0.87
N THR A 55 6.45 8.89 -0.33
CA THR A 55 7.16 9.34 -1.52
C THR A 55 6.20 9.76 -2.62
N VAL A 56 6.63 10.69 -3.46
CA VAL A 56 5.96 11.12 -4.69
C VAL A 56 6.98 11.01 -5.82
N GLY A 57 6.75 10.09 -6.75
CA GLY A 57 7.80 9.69 -7.67
C GLY A 57 9.04 9.20 -6.89
N ASP A 58 10.19 9.79 -7.15
CA ASP A 58 11.47 9.38 -6.55
C ASP A 58 11.86 10.22 -5.30
N VAL A 59 10.99 11.10 -4.82
CA VAL A 59 11.31 12.01 -3.71
C VAL A 59 10.44 11.79 -2.48
N ILE A 60 11.05 11.92 -1.29
CA ILE A 60 10.33 11.83 -0.01
C ILE A 60 9.58 13.13 0.22
N VAL A 61 8.27 13.04 0.49
CA VAL A 61 7.39 14.20 0.75
C VAL A 61 6.87 14.23 2.20
N GLY A 62 7.06 13.16 2.93
CA GLY A 62 6.64 13.08 4.33
C GLY A 62 7.31 11.95 5.08
N ILE A 63 7.67 12.26 6.32
CA ILE A 63 8.19 11.26 7.27
C ILE A 63 7.46 11.48 8.60
N GLU A 64 6.98 10.40 9.18
CA GLU A 64 6.46 10.39 10.53
C GLU A 64 7.15 9.31 11.35
N ASN A 65 7.97 9.73 12.31
CA ASN A 65 8.67 8.79 13.18
C ASN A 65 7.70 8.13 14.15
N ARG A 66 7.89 6.83 14.36
CA ARG A 66 7.10 6.01 15.29
C ARG A 66 8.00 5.05 16.04
N ASP A 67 7.59 4.70 17.24
CA ASP A 67 8.25 3.65 18.00
C ASP A 67 8.17 2.30 17.27
N GLY A 68 9.19 1.47 17.41
CA GLY A 68 9.30 0.19 16.72
C GLY A 68 8.19 -0.81 17.05
N ASN A 69 7.50 -0.65 18.18
CA ASN A 69 6.35 -1.47 18.59
C ASN A 69 4.99 -0.86 18.25
N THR A 70 4.95 0.28 17.57
CA THR A 70 3.69 0.94 17.21
C THR A 70 2.98 0.15 16.11
N ASN A 71 1.67 -0.09 16.30
CA ASN A 71 0.85 -0.68 15.25
C ASN A 71 0.83 0.25 14.04
N VAL A 72 1.04 -0.30 12.84
CA VAL A 72 1.07 0.47 11.59
C VAL A 72 -0.19 1.31 11.35
N ARG A 73 -1.35 0.88 11.85
CA ARG A 73 -2.63 1.61 11.74
C ARG A 73 -2.79 2.74 12.73
N PHE A 74 -1.96 2.80 13.77
CA PHE A 74 -2.10 3.82 14.80
C PHE A 74 -1.83 5.21 14.21
N HIS A 75 -2.82 6.08 14.22
CA HIS A 75 -2.81 7.44 13.63
C HIS A 75 -2.35 7.51 12.16
N GLN A 76 -2.42 6.40 11.40
CA GLN A 76 -2.00 6.38 10.00
C GLN A 76 -2.89 7.26 9.13
N GLU A 77 -4.20 7.24 9.38
CA GLU A 77 -5.17 8.07 8.65
C GLU A 77 -4.86 9.56 8.81
N ASP A 78 -4.64 10.02 10.06
CA ASP A 78 -4.28 11.42 10.35
C ASP A 78 -2.96 11.82 9.67
N THR A 79 -1.99 10.92 9.63
CA THR A 79 -0.70 11.14 8.99
C THR A 79 -0.87 11.34 7.49
N LEU A 80 -1.56 10.42 6.82
CA LEU A 80 -1.75 10.48 5.38
C LEU A 80 -2.64 11.64 4.97
N LYS A 81 -3.69 11.95 5.74
CA LYS A 81 -4.52 13.13 5.53
C LYS A 81 -3.68 14.41 5.49
N ARG A 82 -2.81 14.61 6.51
CA ARG A 82 -1.90 15.78 6.53
C ARG A 82 -0.93 15.82 5.36
N ILE A 83 -0.48 14.65 4.87
CA ILE A 83 0.41 14.56 3.72
C ILE A 83 -0.35 14.93 2.45
N PHE A 84 -1.51 14.34 2.20
CA PHE A 84 -2.32 14.64 1.02
C PHE A 84 -2.77 16.11 0.97
N GLU A 85 -3.27 16.67 2.09
CA GLU A 85 -3.64 18.08 2.17
C GLU A 85 -2.45 19.01 1.83
N ARG A 86 -1.25 18.65 2.24
CA ARG A 86 -0.03 19.40 1.90
C ARG A 86 0.29 19.33 0.42
N LEU A 87 0.18 18.15 -0.19
CA LEU A 87 0.40 17.96 -1.63
C LEU A 87 -0.64 18.72 -2.47
N GLU A 88 -1.91 18.68 -2.05
CA GLU A 88 -2.98 19.45 -2.70
C GLU A 88 -2.73 20.96 -2.60
N ASN A 89 -2.32 21.47 -1.43
CA ASN A 89 -1.96 22.88 -1.26
C ASN A 89 -0.77 23.29 -2.15
N ALA A 90 0.13 22.36 -2.45
CA ALA A 90 1.24 22.52 -3.38
C ALA A 90 0.82 22.30 -4.85
N ARG A 91 -0.44 22.01 -5.12
CA ARG A 91 -0.98 21.66 -6.45
C ARG A 91 -0.30 20.45 -7.08
N ILE A 92 0.05 19.47 -6.25
CA ILE A 92 0.59 18.18 -6.69
C ILE A 92 -0.59 17.19 -6.79
N HIS A 93 -0.78 16.59 -7.95
CA HIS A 93 -1.86 15.65 -8.20
C HIS A 93 -1.37 14.21 -8.11
N ILE A 94 -2.11 13.37 -7.40
CA ILE A 94 -1.75 11.95 -7.27
C ILE A 94 -2.57 11.13 -8.27
N ASN A 95 -1.87 10.52 -9.22
CA ASN A 95 -2.46 9.62 -10.20
C ASN A 95 -2.67 8.23 -9.61
N ARG A 96 -1.64 7.62 -9.05
CA ARG A 96 -1.69 6.30 -8.43
C ARG A 96 -1.15 6.34 -7.01
N ALA A 97 -1.90 5.79 -6.05
CA ALA A 97 -1.46 5.65 -4.66
C ALA A 97 -1.28 4.16 -4.33
N ARG A 98 -0.09 3.78 -3.88
CA ARG A 98 0.27 2.39 -3.55
C ARG A 98 0.57 2.25 -2.06
N MET A 99 0.01 1.22 -1.42
CA MET A 99 0.20 0.95 0.01
C MET A 99 0.17 -0.55 0.32
N ASP A 100 0.85 -0.93 1.40
CA ASP A 100 0.83 -2.31 1.89
C ASP A 100 -0.45 -2.65 2.68
N CYS A 101 -0.60 -3.92 3.01
CA CYS A 101 -1.78 -4.49 3.69
C CYS A 101 -2.08 -3.87 5.06
N GLY A 102 -1.10 -3.30 5.74
CA GLY A 102 -1.30 -2.52 6.96
C GLY A 102 -2.28 -1.37 6.78
N SER A 103 -2.35 -0.80 5.58
CA SER A 103 -3.23 0.32 5.21
C SER A 103 -4.62 -0.12 4.69
N CYS A 104 -4.92 -1.41 4.63
CA CYS A 104 -6.19 -1.90 4.10
C CYS A 104 -7.31 -1.83 5.16
N SER A 105 -7.91 -0.67 5.31
CA SER A 105 -9.13 -0.43 6.12
C SER A 105 -10.10 0.45 5.33
N GLU A 106 -11.39 0.42 5.69
CA GLU A 106 -12.41 1.20 4.98
C GLU A 106 -12.09 2.69 4.98
N ALA A 107 -11.87 3.27 6.15
CA ALA A 107 -11.54 4.69 6.30
C ALA A 107 -10.28 5.09 5.50
N MET A 108 -9.27 4.21 5.47
CA MET A 108 -8.06 4.45 4.72
C MET A 108 -8.30 4.44 3.21
N VAL A 109 -9.05 3.45 2.71
CA VAL A 109 -9.39 3.36 1.28
C VAL A 109 -10.20 4.57 0.85
N GLU A 110 -11.22 4.98 1.62
CA GLU A 110 -12.01 6.19 1.33
C GLU A 110 -11.16 7.45 1.27
N MET A 111 -10.25 7.60 2.23
CA MET A 111 -9.37 8.76 2.27
C MET A 111 -8.45 8.79 1.04
N VAL A 112 -7.81 7.66 0.71
CA VAL A 112 -6.90 7.59 -0.44
C VAL A 112 -7.66 7.78 -1.77
N GLU A 113 -8.85 7.20 -1.91
CA GLU A 113 -9.71 7.35 -3.09
C GLU A 113 -10.12 8.82 -3.31
N LYS A 114 -10.29 9.58 -2.23
CA LYS A 114 -10.60 11.01 -2.31
C LYS A 114 -9.44 11.85 -2.84
N HIS A 115 -8.18 11.43 -2.57
CA HIS A 115 -6.98 12.21 -2.85
C HIS A 115 -6.13 11.67 -4.01
N SER A 116 -6.53 10.56 -4.64
CA SER A 116 -5.85 10.00 -5.80
C SER A 116 -6.82 9.55 -6.86
N ARG A 117 -6.38 9.51 -8.13
CA ARG A 117 -7.21 9.00 -9.22
C ARG A 117 -7.43 7.49 -9.10
N HIS A 118 -6.36 6.75 -8.81
CA HIS A 118 -6.39 5.31 -8.59
C HIS A 118 -5.60 4.94 -7.34
N PHE A 119 -6.07 3.93 -6.63
CA PHE A 119 -5.33 3.35 -5.53
C PHE A 119 -5.06 1.86 -5.77
N TYR A 120 -3.96 1.36 -5.20
CA TYR A 120 -3.54 -0.03 -5.23
C TYR A 120 -3.07 -0.40 -3.82
N ILE A 121 -3.95 -1.04 -3.06
CA ILE A 121 -3.68 -1.40 -1.67
C ILE A 121 -3.68 -2.91 -1.56
N ARG A 122 -2.61 -3.48 -1.01
CA ARG A 122 -2.56 -4.90 -0.74
C ARG A 122 -3.68 -5.27 0.23
N ALA A 123 -4.59 -6.18 -0.18
CA ALA A 123 -5.70 -6.59 0.65
C ALA A 123 -5.23 -7.46 1.80
N ASN A 124 -5.85 -7.25 2.98
CA ASN A 124 -5.63 -8.11 4.13
C ASN A 124 -6.10 -9.53 3.83
N ARG A 125 -5.34 -10.52 4.28
CA ARG A 125 -5.76 -11.91 4.30
C ARG A 125 -6.82 -12.09 5.39
N CYS A 126 -8.02 -12.50 5.01
CA CYS A 126 -9.10 -12.84 5.93
C CYS A 126 -9.81 -14.10 5.42
N VAL A 127 -10.40 -14.86 6.33
CA VAL A 127 -11.02 -16.15 6.01
C VAL A 127 -12.09 -16.01 4.92
N SER A 128 -12.95 -15.01 5.00
CA SER A 128 -13.98 -14.74 3.99
C SER A 128 -13.40 -14.51 2.59
N LEU A 129 -12.25 -13.88 2.49
CA LEU A 129 -11.58 -13.67 1.21
C LEU A 129 -11.06 -14.98 0.61
N TYR A 130 -10.62 -15.93 1.42
CA TYR A 130 -10.16 -17.22 0.93
C TYR A 130 -11.28 -18.07 0.37
N ASP A 131 -12.47 -18.07 0.98
CA ASP A 131 -13.64 -18.78 0.46
C ASP A 131 -13.99 -18.28 -0.96
N ASP A 132 -13.97 -16.95 -1.16
CA ASP A 132 -14.17 -16.34 -2.47
C ASP A 132 -13.08 -16.74 -3.47
N ILE A 133 -11.80 -16.69 -3.04
CA ILE A 133 -10.63 -17.03 -3.87
C ILE A 133 -10.67 -18.49 -4.33
N PHE A 134 -11.00 -19.42 -3.44
CA PHE A 134 -11.07 -20.86 -3.78
C PHE A 134 -12.21 -21.19 -4.72
N ALA A 135 -13.28 -20.41 -4.69
CA ALA A 135 -14.39 -20.54 -5.64
C ALA A 135 -14.08 -20.00 -7.04
N LEU A 136 -13.00 -19.21 -7.20
CA LEU A 136 -12.69 -18.56 -8.47
C LEU A 136 -12.36 -19.55 -9.58
N ARG A 137 -12.80 -19.19 -10.77
CA ARG A 137 -12.50 -19.86 -12.05
C ARG A 137 -11.92 -18.82 -13.02
N GLY A 138 -11.32 -19.27 -14.12
CA GLY A 138 -10.83 -18.35 -15.15
C GLY A 138 -9.47 -17.72 -14.82
N TRP A 139 -8.63 -18.44 -14.06
CA TRP A 139 -7.24 -18.07 -13.87
C TRP A 139 -6.50 -17.99 -15.21
N LYS A 140 -5.72 -16.92 -15.41
CA LYS A 140 -4.86 -16.72 -16.57
C LYS A 140 -3.41 -16.83 -16.15
N THR A 141 -2.67 -17.64 -16.85
CA THR A 141 -1.21 -17.75 -16.66
C THR A 141 -0.52 -16.54 -17.28
N GLU A 142 0.30 -15.86 -16.53
CA GLU A 142 1.10 -14.70 -16.93
C GLU A 142 2.56 -14.88 -16.48
N TYR A 143 3.48 -14.39 -17.31
CA TYR A 143 4.91 -14.36 -16.97
C TYR A 143 5.33 -12.94 -16.65
N ILE A 144 5.75 -12.71 -15.40
CA ILE A 144 6.16 -11.40 -14.88
C ILE A 144 7.57 -11.53 -14.31
N ASN A 145 8.51 -10.76 -14.84
CA ASN A 145 9.92 -10.77 -14.42
C ASN A 145 10.55 -12.19 -14.42
N GLY A 146 10.19 -13.02 -15.40
CA GLY A 146 10.71 -14.39 -15.54
C GLY A 146 10.05 -15.43 -14.63
N HIS A 147 9.06 -15.06 -13.84
CA HIS A 147 8.28 -15.96 -12.98
C HIS A 147 6.88 -16.18 -13.52
N GLU A 148 6.39 -17.40 -13.39
CA GLU A 148 5.04 -17.78 -13.75
C GLU A 148 4.09 -17.50 -12.61
N PHE A 149 2.98 -16.81 -12.91
CA PHE A 149 1.88 -16.55 -12.01
C PHE A 149 0.55 -16.86 -12.66
N GLU A 150 -0.42 -17.20 -11.86
CA GLU A 150 -1.81 -17.25 -12.30
C GLU A 150 -2.54 -16.03 -11.70
N ILE A 151 -3.24 -15.29 -12.56
CA ILE A 151 -3.91 -14.05 -12.19
C ILE A 151 -5.40 -14.16 -12.48
N CYS A 152 -6.21 -13.67 -11.55
CA CYS A 152 -7.66 -13.52 -11.69
C CYS A 152 -8.09 -12.14 -11.19
N SER A 153 -9.19 -11.62 -11.70
CA SER A 153 -9.73 -10.33 -11.29
C SER A 153 -11.24 -10.42 -11.14
N ILE A 154 -11.73 -9.96 -9.99
CA ILE A 154 -13.16 -9.91 -9.68
C ILE A 154 -13.53 -8.53 -9.15
N ILE A 155 -14.83 -8.24 -9.14
CA ILE A 155 -15.41 -7.12 -8.38
C ILE A 155 -16.07 -7.74 -7.15
N ALA A 156 -15.65 -7.32 -5.98
CA ALA A 156 -16.13 -7.83 -4.71
C ALA A 156 -16.59 -6.68 -3.80
N GLU A 157 -17.68 -6.91 -3.10
CA GLU A 157 -18.11 -6.02 -2.03
C GLU A 157 -17.19 -6.23 -0.84
N LYS A 158 -16.32 -5.26 -0.59
CA LYS A 158 -15.33 -5.33 0.50
C LYS A 158 -15.92 -4.83 1.82
N TRP A 159 -16.77 -3.80 1.76
CA TRP A 159 -17.53 -3.23 2.86
C TRP A 159 -18.95 -2.96 2.39
N VAL A 160 -19.90 -2.86 3.30
CA VAL A 160 -21.32 -2.70 2.97
C VAL A 160 -21.54 -1.53 1.99
N GLY A 161 -22.08 -1.85 0.82
CA GLY A 161 -22.34 -0.88 -0.23
C GLY A 161 -21.11 -0.39 -0.99
N LYS A 162 -19.91 -0.98 -0.76
CA LYS A 162 -18.64 -0.58 -1.41
C LYS A 162 -17.99 -1.75 -2.11
N ALA A 163 -18.18 -1.80 -3.41
CA ALA A 163 -17.56 -2.79 -4.28
C ALA A 163 -16.33 -2.23 -4.98
N TYR A 164 -15.23 -2.95 -4.88
CA TYR A 164 -13.97 -2.62 -5.53
C TYR A 164 -13.48 -3.79 -6.38
N ARG A 165 -12.55 -3.48 -7.27
CA ARG A 165 -11.85 -4.51 -8.02
C ARG A 165 -10.78 -5.15 -7.11
N LEU A 166 -10.80 -6.48 -7.06
CA LEU A 166 -9.78 -7.29 -6.42
C LEU A 166 -8.99 -8.03 -7.50
N VAL A 167 -7.72 -7.76 -7.62
CA VAL A 167 -6.80 -8.48 -8.50
C VAL A 167 -6.02 -9.46 -7.65
N ILE A 168 -6.10 -10.73 -8.00
CA ILE A 168 -5.54 -11.83 -7.24
C ILE A 168 -4.47 -12.51 -8.06
N GLN A 169 -3.27 -12.56 -7.53
CA GLN A 169 -2.13 -13.29 -8.05
C GLN A 169 -1.89 -14.51 -7.17
N ARG A 170 -1.69 -15.67 -7.77
CA ARG A 170 -1.22 -16.86 -7.07
C ARG A 170 -0.01 -17.49 -7.76
N GLN A 171 0.80 -18.13 -6.94
CA GLN A 171 1.96 -18.88 -7.38
C GLN A 171 2.04 -20.19 -6.57
N ARG A 172 2.49 -21.28 -7.19
CA ARG A 172 2.74 -22.52 -6.43
C ARG A 172 3.79 -22.29 -5.37
N SER A 173 3.51 -22.74 -4.16
CA SER A 173 4.44 -22.65 -3.04
C SER A 173 5.69 -23.49 -3.33
N ILE A 174 6.86 -22.88 -3.22
CA ILE A 174 8.16 -23.58 -3.39
C ILE A 174 8.49 -24.37 -2.14
N ASN A 175 8.01 -23.94 -0.99
CA ASN A 175 8.19 -24.65 0.28
C ASN A 175 7.06 -25.67 0.46
N LYS A 176 7.44 -26.92 0.68
CA LYS A 176 6.51 -28.03 0.94
C LYS A 176 5.75 -27.95 2.27
N GLU A 177 5.95 -26.91 3.07
CA GLU A 177 5.10 -26.62 4.23
C GLU A 177 3.81 -26.01 3.68
N LEU A 178 2.80 -26.87 3.55
CA LEU A 178 1.45 -26.48 3.21
C LEU A 178 0.95 -25.52 4.27
N ASP A 179 0.70 -24.29 3.93
CA ASP A 179 -0.08 -23.42 4.78
C ASP A 179 -1.49 -24.02 4.87
N LEU A 180 -2.00 -24.23 6.09
CA LEU A 180 -3.33 -24.79 6.35
C LEU A 180 -4.45 -24.05 5.60
N TRP A 181 -4.22 -22.79 5.24
CA TRP A 181 -5.18 -21.90 4.60
C TRP A 181 -4.93 -21.72 3.10
N GLU A 182 -3.68 -21.69 2.66
CA GLU A 182 -3.29 -21.42 1.28
C GLU A 182 -3.11 -22.69 0.42
N GLY A 183 -2.97 -23.86 1.06
CA GLY A 183 -2.77 -25.12 0.35
C GLY A 183 -1.48 -25.14 -0.47
N GLU A 184 -1.57 -25.49 -1.74
CA GLU A 184 -0.42 -25.55 -2.68
C GLU A 184 0.00 -24.18 -3.24
N TYR A 185 -0.75 -23.11 -2.98
CA TYR A 185 -0.54 -21.79 -3.56
C TYR A 185 -0.36 -20.72 -2.50
N THR A 186 0.51 -19.77 -2.79
CA THR A 186 0.56 -18.50 -2.09
C THR A 186 -0.21 -17.45 -2.88
N TYR A 187 -0.99 -16.61 -2.19
CA TYR A 187 -1.85 -15.61 -2.79
C TYR A 187 -1.41 -14.20 -2.41
N ARG A 188 -1.50 -13.29 -3.40
CA ARG A 188 -1.39 -11.84 -3.19
C ARG A 188 -2.61 -11.20 -3.80
N CYS A 189 -3.24 -10.30 -3.05
CA CYS A 189 -4.46 -9.64 -3.46
C CYS A 189 -4.25 -8.12 -3.43
N ILE A 190 -4.65 -7.44 -4.49
CA ILE A 190 -4.59 -5.98 -4.61
C ILE A 190 -6.02 -5.47 -4.77
N LEU A 191 -6.44 -4.61 -3.84
CA LEU A 191 -7.69 -3.88 -3.89
C LEU A 191 -7.46 -2.56 -4.64
N THR A 192 -8.34 -2.23 -5.59
CA THR A 192 -8.19 -1.04 -6.42
C THR A 192 -9.53 -0.54 -6.96
N ASN A 193 -9.59 0.76 -7.27
CA ASN A 193 -10.65 1.39 -8.07
C ASN A 193 -10.27 1.53 -9.55
N ASP A 194 -9.18 0.92 -10.00
CA ASP A 194 -8.83 0.86 -11.42
C ASP A 194 -9.51 -0.32 -12.11
N TYR A 195 -10.59 -0.03 -12.81
CA TYR A 195 -11.37 -1.02 -13.55
C TYR A 195 -10.93 -1.18 -15.00
N LYS A 196 -9.96 -0.38 -15.48
CA LYS A 196 -9.56 -0.32 -16.90
C LYS A 196 -8.25 -1.03 -17.19
N SER A 197 -7.25 -0.88 -16.32
CA SER A 197 -5.93 -1.50 -16.52
C SER A 197 -6.03 -3.02 -16.53
N SER A 198 -5.14 -3.69 -17.26
CA SER A 198 -5.12 -5.14 -17.24
C SER A 198 -4.74 -5.67 -15.84
N ALA A 199 -5.22 -6.85 -15.48
CA ALA A 199 -4.86 -7.46 -14.20
C ALA A 199 -3.34 -7.70 -14.08
N ARG A 200 -2.67 -7.94 -15.22
CA ARG A 200 -1.21 -8.08 -15.30
C ARG A 200 -0.48 -6.79 -14.93
N ASP A 201 -1.00 -5.64 -15.34
CA ASP A 201 -0.33 -4.35 -15.11
C ASP A 201 -0.52 -3.86 -13.65
N ILE A 202 -1.45 -4.48 -12.91
CA ILE A 202 -1.75 -4.16 -11.52
C ILE A 202 -0.88 -4.96 -10.52
N VAL A 203 -0.39 -6.14 -10.89
CA VAL A 203 0.37 -7.05 -9.99
C VAL A 203 1.88 -6.94 -10.10
#